data_f574491661c238437beb4546e90b985d
#
_entry.id   f574491661c238437beb4546e90b985d
#
_cell.length_a   1.000
_cell.length_b   1.000
_cell.length_c   1.000
_cell.angle_alpha   90.00
_cell.angle_beta   90.00
_cell.angle_gamma   90.00
#
_symmetry.space_group_name_H-M   'P 1'
#
loop_
_entity.id
_entity.type
_entity.pdbx_description
1 polymer ?
#
loop_
_entity_poly.entity_id
_entity_poly.type
_entity_poly.pdbx_seq_one_letter_code
_entity_poly.pdbx_strand_id
1 'polypeptide(L)'
;MSQHLTRTFALAAISIPMALAQQPTVPPTSSIQTNSSHIDAGGTAHITRVVPVPKTISPQAQAGLARPASDAATHETLAQRRTGTDAWQTRAGEASLAAFPVHIESRTVAGIPVCDITPLDPTPLHPGNVLINLHGGGFNSDSGSLTESIPIANLTHTRVVAVLYRLAPEHPFPAALDDAIAVYRELLKTYKPAHIAIYGTSAGAILTAEVAVRLKQLDLPQPAALGIFSGLGDFSLAGDSQAIYALNGLSGHLDPPDTRPHDSEYTGSTDPRDPVLSPLYADLHGLPPTLFLTSGRDLLLSGTTLLHRAFLRANGDARLIVFEALTHAFWNDVNLPESHEAYGYMADFFSTHLNR
;
A
#
# COMPACT_ATOMS: atom_id res chain seq x y z
N MET A 1 -35.26 84.75 -32.93
CA MET A 1 -33.88 84.74 -33.42
C MET A 1 -33.23 83.47 -32.80
N SER A 2 -33.19 82.39 -33.60
CA SER A 2 -32.69 81.12 -33.24
C SER A 2 -31.39 80.84 -33.99
N GLN A 3 -30.29 80.61 -33.26
CA GLN A 3 -29.01 80.26 -33.90
C GLN A 3 -28.86 78.76 -33.75
N HIS A 4 -28.83 78.07 -34.88
CA HIS A 4 -28.46 76.66 -34.97
C HIS A 4 -26.93 76.54 -34.98
N LEU A 5 -26.40 75.82 -33.95
CA LEU A 5 -25.01 75.37 -33.92
C LEU A 5 -24.92 73.97 -34.52
N THR A 6 -24.33 73.88 -35.69
CA THR A 6 -23.99 72.59 -36.34
C THR A 6 -22.67 72.10 -35.76
N ARG A 7 -22.69 70.94 -35.04
CA ARG A 7 -21.45 70.26 -34.64
C ARG A 7 -21.09 69.19 -35.61
N THR A 8 -19.95 69.38 -36.27
CA THR A 8 -19.31 68.39 -37.16
C THR A 8 -18.56 67.37 -36.31
N PHE A 9 -18.93 66.08 -36.38
CA PHE A 9 -18.17 64.97 -35.78
C PHE A 9 -17.15 64.49 -36.80
N ALA A 10 -15.87 64.59 -36.45
CA ALA A 10 -14.77 63.96 -37.18
C ALA A 10 -14.64 62.50 -36.74
N LEU A 11 -14.86 61.52 -37.62
CA LEU A 11 -14.54 60.10 -37.39
C LEU A 11 -13.02 59.89 -37.48
N ALA A 12 -12.37 59.63 -36.37
CA ALA A 12 -11.01 59.11 -36.31
C ALA A 12 -11.03 57.62 -36.65
N ALA A 13 -10.48 57.19 -37.71
CA ALA A 13 -10.27 55.79 -38.06
C ALA A 13 -9.14 55.23 -37.21
N ILE A 14 -9.49 54.35 -36.23
CA ILE A 14 -8.52 53.59 -35.44
C ILE A 14 -8.17 52.33 -36.24
N SER A 15 -6.98 52.28 -36.82
CA SER A 15 -6.39 51.09 -37.44
C SER A 15 -5.89 50.16 -36.32
N ILE A 16 -6.60 49.08 -36.10
CA ILE A 16 -6.15 47.98 -35.19
C ILE A 16 -5.15 47.12 -35.96
N PRO A 17 -3.91 46.96 -35.50
CA PRO A 17 -3.00 46.00 -36.13
C PRO A 17 -3.51 44.57 -35.89
N MET A 18 -3.77 43.87 -36.99
CA MET A 18 -4.12 42.47 -37.01
C MET A 18 -2.89 41.67 -36.54
N ALA A 19 -2.86 41.28 -35.25
CA ALA A 19 -1.87 40.34 -34.74
C ALA A 19 -2.11 39.01 -35.45
N LEU A 20 -1.16 38.57 -36.26
CA LEU A 20 -1.12 37.21 -36.78
C LEU A 20 -1.09 36.27 -35.56
N ALA A 21 -2.20 35.58 -35.30
CA ALA A 21 -2.24 34.49 -34.36
C ALA A 21 -1.25 33.43 -34.84
N GLN A 22 -0.15 33.26 -34.11
CA GLN A 22 0.71 32.10 -34.26
C GLN A 22 -0.14 30.87 -34.04
N GLN A 23 -0.28 30.04 -35.05
CA GLN A 23 -0.88 28.72 -34.90
C GLN A 23 -0.08 27.96 -33.80
N PRO A 24 -0.75 27.29 -32.87
CA PRO A 24 -0.06 26.48 -31.91
C PRO A 24 0.77 25.44 -32.67
N THR A 25 2.10 25.49 -32.49
CA THR A 25 3.00 24.46 -33.00
C THR A 25 2.59 23.16 -32.31
N VAL A 26 2.00 22.25 -33.07
CA VAL A 26 1.78 20.88 -32.62
C VAL A 26 3.16 20.35 -32.20
N PRO A 27 3.37 19.91 -30.95
CA PRO A 27 4.64 19.31 -30.57
C PRO A 27 4.95 18.18 -31.55
N PRO A 28 6.22 17.94 -31.88
CA PRO A 28 6.59 16.89 -32.82
C PRO A 28 5.96 15.58 -32.33
N THR A 29 5.20 14.93 -33.18
CA THR A 29 4.65 13.61 -33.00
C THR A 29 5.77 12.74 -32.37
N SER A 30 5.60 12.38 -31.10
CA SER A 30 6.50 11.44 -30.46
C SER A 30 6.65 10.26 -31.39
N SER A 31 7.88 9.93 -31.75
CA SER A 31 8.19 8.75 -32.54
C SER A 31 7.40 7.59 -31.95
N ILE A 32 6.51 6.98 -32.72
CA ILE A 32 5.75 5.81 -32.27
C ILE A 32 6.81 4.79 -31.88
N GLN A 33 7.03 4.62 -30.57
CA GLN A 33 7.92 3.59 -30.07
C GLN A 33 7.31 2.26 -30.50
N THR A 34 7.95 1.61 -31.45
CA THR A 34 7.52 0.26 -31.89
C THR A 34 7.78 -0.72 -30.76
N ASN A 35 6.77 -1.52 -30.44
CA ASN A 35 6.95 -2.64 -29.50
C ASN A 35 8.08 -3.54 -30.01
N SER A 36 9.01 -3.86 -29.14
CA SER A 36 10.10 -4.79 -29.45
C SER A 36 10.44 -5.66 -28.25
N SER A 37 10.91 -6.88 -28.48
CA SER A 37 11.46 -7.74 -27.45
C SER A 37 12.52 -8.65 -28.04
N HIS A 38 13.56 -8.91 -27.24
CA HIS A 38 14.51 -9.98 -27.50
C HIS A 38 15.00 -10.58 -26.19
N ILE A 39 15.43 -11.82 -26.23
CA ILE A 39 16.08 -12.50 -25.11
C ILE A 39 17.56 -12.62 -25.44
N ASP A 40 18.44 -12.13 -24.57
CA ASP A 40 19.89 -12.24 -24.74
C ASP A 40 20.41 -13.62 -24.38
N ALA A 41 21.71 -13.86 -24.59
CA ALA A 41 22.35 -15.13 -24.31
C ALA A 41 22.34 -15.53 -22.82
N GLY A 42 22.16 -14.57 -21.90
CA GLY A 42 22.01 -14.80 -20.49
C GLY A 42 20.58 -15.11 -20.05
N GLY A 43 19.61 -15.07 -20.98
CA GLY A 43 18.19 -15.29 -20.71
C GLY A 43 17.44 -14.01 -20.26
N THR A 44 18.09 -12.84 -20.30
CA THR A 44 17.46 -11.55 -19.94
C THR A 44 16.55 -11.08 -21.05
N ALA A 45 15.31 -10.76 -20.71
CA ALA A 45 14.34 -10.19 -21.63
C ALA A 45 14.51 -8.67 -21.71
N HIS A 46 14.78 -8.14 -22.89
CA HIS A 46 14.80 -6.71 -23.18
C HIS A 46 13.50 -6.34 -23.89
N ILE A 47 12.66 -5.53 -23.24
CA ILE A 47 11.29 -5.26 -23.70
C ILE A 47 11.07 -3.74 -23.80
N THR A 48 10.62 -3.31 -24.98
CA THR A 48 10.01 -1.98 -25.17
C THR A 48 8.54 -2.18 -25.47
N ARG A 49 7.66 -1.67 -24.59
CA ARG A 49 6.21 -1.84 -24.72
C ARG A 49 5.48 -0.57 -24.29
N VAL A 50 4.56 -0.12 -25.15
CA VAL A 50 3.58 0.90 -24.78
C VAL A 50 2.35 0.20 -24.20
N VAL A 51 2.03 0.48 -22.93
CA VAL A 51 0.89 -0.11 -22.24
C VAL A 51 -0.14 0.99 -21.99
N PRO A 52 -1.28 0.98 -22.69
CA PRO A 52 -2.32 1.98 -22.51
C PRO A 52 -2.97 1.85 -21.13
N VAL A 53 -3.66 2.90 -20.70
CA VAL A 53 -4.56 2.81 -19.53
C VAL A 53 -5.69 1.84 -19.87
N PRO A 54 -5.88 0.76 -19.09
CA PRO A 54 -6.89 -0.25 -19.40
C PRO A 54 -8.29 0.28 -19.14
N LYS A 55 -9.25 -0.23 -19.90
CA LYS A 55 -10.68 0.13 -19.73
C LYS A 55 -11.45 -0.88 -18.87
N THR A 56 -10.77 -1.84 -18.30
CA THR A 56 -11.32 -2.89 -17.43
C THR A 56 -11.45 -2.47 -15.96
N ILE A 57 -10.95 -1.28 -15.62
CA ILE A 57 -11.00 -0.68 -14.29
C ILE A 57 -11.89 0.57 -14.29
N SER A 58 -12.27 1.06 -13.12
CA SER A 58 -13.15 2.22 -12.98
C SER A 58 -12.60 3.49 -13.65
N PRO A 59 -13.45 4.45 -14.03
CA PRO A 59 -13.01 5.74 -14.54
C PRO A 59 -12.09 6.49 -13.55
N GLN A 60 -12.31 6.33 -12.25
CA GLN A 60 -11.49 6.92 -11.20
C GLN A 60 -10.08 6.32 -11.21
N ALA A 61 -9.97 5.01 -11.29
CA ALA A 61 -8.70 4.30 -11.39
C ALA A 61 -7.97 4.62 -12.70
N GLN A 62 -8.70 4.71 -13.83
CA GLN A 62 -8.14 5.16 -15.12
C GLN A 62 -7.54 6.56 -15.00
N ALA A 63 -8.25 7.51 -14.37
CA ALA A 63 -7.76 8.87 -14.15
C ALA A 63 -6.51 8.89 -13.25
N GLY A 64 -6.45 8.01 -12.24
CA GLY A 64 -5.27 7.83 -11.39
C GLY A 64 -4.05 7.37 -12.18
N LEU A 65 -4.20 6.32 -13.00
CA LEU A 65 -3.12 5.77 -13.85
C LEU A 65 -2.68 6.71 -14.98
N ALA A 66 -3.52 7.64 -15.39
CA ALA A 66 -3.21 8.62 -16.45
C ALA A 66 -2.42 9.83 -15.93
N ARG A 67 -2.17 9.95 -14.62
CA ARG A 67 -1.40 11.05 -14.05
C ARG A 67 0.07 10.93 -14.45
N PRO A 68 0.70 12.03 -14.93
CA PRO A 68 2.14 12.03 -15.16
C PRO A 68 2.91 11.71 -13.86
N ALA A 69 4.04 11.00 -14.00
CA ALA A 69 4.96 10.82 -12.89
C ALA A 69 5.50 12.20 -12.45
N SER A 70 5.67 12.36 -11.14
CA SER A 70 6.38 13.53 -10.60
C SER A 70 7.88 13.28 -10.69
N ASP A 71 8.62 14.19 -11.31
CA ASP A 71 10.10 14.14 -11.37
C ASP A 71 10.76 14.40 -10.01
N ALA A 72 9.98 14.82 -9.00
CA ALA A 72 10.50 15.27 -7.72
C ALA A 72 11.02 14.15 -6.80
N ALA A 73 10.69 12.89 -7.07
CA ALA A 73 10.91 11.79 -6.11
C ALA A 73 12.33 11.19 -6.09
N THR A 74 13.26 11.60 -6.96
CA THR A 74 14.54 10.89 -7.13
C THR A 74 15.63 11.27 -6.14
N HIS A 75 15.43 12.30 -5.29
CA HIS A 75 16.47 12.80 -4.37
C HIS A 75 15.95 13.21 -2.98
N GLU A 76 14.80 12.68 -2.56
CA GLU A 76 14.27 13.01 -1.23
C GLU A 76 15.11 12.35 -0.13
N THR A 77 15.48 13.15 0.88
CA THR A 77 16.02 12.62 2.13
C THR A 77 14.95 11.82 2.88
N LEU A 78 15.36 10.92 3.76
CA LEU A 78 14.42 10.17 4.62
C LEU A 78 13.48 11.11 5.41
N ALA A 79 14.00 12.21 5.94
CA ALA A 79 13.20 13.19 6.68
C ALA A 79 12.13 13.85 5.80
N GLN A 80 12.47 14.21 4.56
CA GLN A 80 11.50 14.76 3.59
C GLN A 80 10.43 13.74 3.23
N ARG A 81 10.82 12.49 2.98
CA ARG A 81 9.90 11.38 2.71
C ARG A 81 8.92 11.17 3.87
N ARG A 82 9.41 11.09 5.12
CA ARG A 82 8.55 10.98 6.31
C ARG A 82 7.56 12.13 6.42
N THR A 83 8.04 13.36 6.28
CA THR A 83 7.15 14.55 6.31
C THR A 83 6.09 14.49 5.20
N GLY A 84 6.46 14.07 4.00
CA GLY A 84 5.52 13.89 2.87
C GLY A 84 4.50 12.79 3.14
N THR A 85 4.94 11.66 3.68
CA THR A 85 4.10 10.52 4.05
C THR A 85 3.12 10.89 5.15
N ASP A 86 3.57 11.59 6.22
CA ASP A 86 2.72 12.04 7.32
C ASP A 86 1.62 12.99 6.83
N ALA A 87 1.99 13.95 5.96
CA ALA A 87 1.05 14.88 5.37
C ALA A 87 0.04 14.18 4.42
N TRP A 88 0.50 13.17 3.68
CA TRP A 88 -0.38 12.33 2.85
C TRP A 88 -1.32 11.50 3.72
N GLN A 89 -0.80 10.80 4.74
CA GLN A 89 -1.59 9.96 5.63
C GLN A 89 -2.66 10.76 6.37
N THR A 90 -2.36 11.98 6.80
CA THR A 90 -3.34 12.87 7.42
C THR A 90 -4.52 13.12 6.47
N ARG A 91 -4.25 13.56 5.23
CA ARG A 91 -5.32 13.84 4.26
C ARG A 91 -6.10 12.59 3.85
N ALA A 92 -5.40 11.47 3.63
CA ALA A 92 -6.02 10.21 3.23
C ALA A 92 -6.83 9.61 4.40
N GLY A 93 -6.35 9.76 5.64
CA GLY A 93 -7.06 9.37 6.85
C GLY A 93 -8.34 10.18 7.06
N GLU A 94 -8.30 11.51 6.85
CA GLU A 94 -9.50 12.37 6.87
C GLU A 94 -10.55 11.93 5.83
N ALA A 95 -10.11 11.63 4.60
CA ALA A 95 -11.00 11.12 3.57
C ALA A 95 -11.59 9.75 3.94
N SER A 96 -10.78 8.85 4.51
CA SER A 96 -11.22 7.54 4.99
C SER A 96 -12.23 7.68 6.13
N LEU A 97 -11.98 8.59 7.08
CA LEU A 97 -12.87 8.85 8.21
C LEU A 97 -14.23 9.43 7.76
N ALA A 98 -14.22 10.27 6.71
CA ALA A 98 -15.44 10.79 6.13
C ALA A 98 -16.29 9.70 5.45
N ALA A 99 -15.65 8.72 4.81
CA ALA A 99 -16.33 7.61 4.13
C ALA A 99 -16.72 6.48 5.10
N PHE A 100 -15.91 6.22 6.12
CA PHE A 100 -16.05 5.14 7.09
C PHE A 100 -15.92 5.70 8.53
N PRO A 101 -16.96 6.29 9.10
CA PRO A 101 -16.88 6.94 10.40
C PRO A 101 -16.53 5.95 11.53
N VAL A 102 -15.50 6.28 12.30
CA VAL A 102 -15.00 5.52 13.47
C VAL A 102 -14.52 6.49 14.54
N HIS A 103 -14.29 5.99 15.75
CA HIS A 103 -13.58 6.72 16.80
C HIS A 103 -12.11 6.32 16.80
N ILE A 104 -11.20 7.30 16.87
CA ILE A 104 -9.74 7.09 16.86
C ILE A 104 -9.17 7.71 18.15
N GLU A 105 -8.36 6.92 18.86
CA GLU A 105 -7.68 7.36 20.07
C GLU A 105 -6.21 6.91 20.03
N SER A 106 -5.30 7.83 20.37
CA SER A 106 -3.89 7.50 20.57
C SER A 106 -3.72 6.84 21.95
N ARG A 107 -3.17 5.65 21.97
CA ARG A 107 -2.93 4.86 23.20
C ARG A 107 -1.52 4.25 23.19
N THR A 108 -1.23 3.57 24.29
CA THR A 108 -0.02 2.75 24.43
C THR A 108 -0.42 1.35 24.85
N VAL A 109 0.08 0.33 24.15
CA VAL A 109 -0.11 -1.09 24.46
C VAL A 109 1.27 -1.73 24.62
N ALA A 110 1.54 -2.36 25.76
CA ALA A 110 2.86 -2.91 26.10
C ALA A 110 4.03 -1.91 25.98
N GLY A 111 3.79 -0.62 26.19
CA GLY A 111 4.79 0.43 25.99
C GLY A 111 4.93 0.91 24.55
N ILE A 112 4.23 0.32 23.57
CA ILE A 112 4.27 0.67 22.15
C ILE A 112 3.11 1.62 21.83
N PRO A 113 3.36 2.76 21.15
CA PRO A 113 2.31 3.65 20.68
C PRO A 113 1.39 2.94 19.67
N VAL A 114 0.09 3.18 19.77
CA VAL A 114 -0.91 2.63 18.84
C VAL A 114 -1.98 3.67 18.52
N CYS A 115 -2.57 3.59 17.33
CA CYS A 115 -3.88 4.17 17.06
C CYS A 115 -4.93 3.10 17.39
N ASP A 116 -5.79 3.39 18.36
CA ASP A 116 -6.89 2.53 18.79
C ASP A 116 -8.17 2.99 18.09
N ILE A 117 -8.65 2.18 17.15
CA ILE A 117 -9.73 2.55 16.24
C ILE A 117 -10.94 1.68 16.56
N THR A 118 -12.06 2.31 16.92
CA THR A 118 -13.28 1.62 17.31
C THR A 118 -14.48 2.08 16.47
N PRO A 119 -15.38 1.16 16.10
CA PRO A 119 -16.64 1.53 15.43
C PRO A 119 -17.44 2.54 16.24
N LEU A 120 -18.18 3.42 15.56
CA LEU A 120 -19.10 4.37 16.26
C LEU A 120 -20.35 3.69 16.79
N ASP A 121 -20.77 2.57 16.22
CA ASP A 121 -21.91 1.82 16.73
C ASP A 121 -21.56 1.21 18.09
N PRO A 122 -22.29 1.56 19.18
CA PRO A 122 -22.04 1.03 20.50
C PRO A 122 -22.41 -0.46 20.65
N THR A 123 -23.08 -1.03 19.65
CA THR A 123 -23.40 -2.48 19.63
C THR A 123 -22.38 -3.20 18.76
N PRO A 124 -21.18 -3.52 19.25
CA PRO A 124 -20.24 -4.30 18.46
C PRO A 124 -20.90 -5.65 18.14
N LEU A 125 -21.00 -5.97 16.86
CA LEU A 125 -21.48 -7.29 16.42
C LEU A 125 -20.65 -8.42 17.04
N HIS A 126 -19.43 -8.08 17.47
CA HIS A 126 -18.47 -9.05 18.02
C HIS A 126 -17.64 -8.44 19.16
N PRO A 127 -18.21 -8.26 20.37
CA PRO A 127 -17.55 -7.55 21.49
C PRO A 127 -16.32 -8.27 22.07
N GLY A 128 -15.94 -9.41 21.55
CA GLY A 128 -14.76 -10.17 22.00
C GLY A 128 -13.61 -10.23 20.99
N ASN A 129 -13.74 -9.55 19.86
CA ASN A 129 -12.76 -9.61 18.77
C ASN A 129 -11.88 -8.36 18.71
N VAL A 130 -10.66 -8.53 18.22
CA VAL A 130 -9.73 -7.43 17.93
C VAL A 130 -8.90 -7.73 16.69
N LEU A 131 -8.64 -6.71 15.89
CA LEU A 131 -7.73 -6.75 14.76
C LEU A 131 -6.45 -5.98 15.11
N ILE A 132 -5.31 -6.49 14.70
CA ILE A 132 -4.02 -5.79 14.78
C ILE A 132 -3.63 -5.38 13.37
N ASN A 133 -3.47 -4.10 13.13
CA ASN A 133 -2.89 -3.59 11.90
C ASN A 133 -1.41 -3.32 12.07
N LEU A 134 -0.63 -3.76 11.10
CA LEU A 134 0.77 -3.46 10.89
C LEU A 134 0.88 -2.64 9.60
N HIS A 135 1.18 -1.35 9.73
CA HIS A 135 1.07 -0.41 8.62
C HIS A 135 2.16 -0.59 7.55
N GLY A 136 1.90 -0.12 6.33
CA GLY A 136 2.88 0.00 5.26
C GLY A 136 3.85 1.15 5.44
N GLY A 137 4.73 1.38 4.44
CA GLY A 137 5.67 2.49 4.41
C GLY A 137 7.15 2.07 4.42
N GLY A 138 7.48 0.89 3.89
CA GLY A 138 8.85 0.43 3.69
C GLY A 138 9.66 0.28 4.98
N PHE A 139 9.01 0.10 6.12
CA PHE A 139 9.58 0.06 7.46
C PHE A 139 10.23 1.38 7.92
N ASN A 140 10.20 2.43 7.13
CA ASN A 140 10.86 3.70 7.47
C ASN A 140 9.90 4.89 7.59
N SER A 141 8.60 4.68 7.34
CA SER A 141 7.53 5.66 7.51
C SER A 141 6.20 4.96 7.81
N ASP A 142 5.21 5.70 8.33
CA ASP A 142 3.85 5.21 8.51
C ASP A 142 2.97 5.68 7.34
N SER A 143 2.65 4.78 6.42
CA SER A 143 1.77 5.08 5.28
C SER A 143 0.42 4.36 5.33
N GLY A 144 0.03 3.77 6.47
CA GLY A 144 -1.13 2.89 6.49
C GLY A 144 -1.92 2.82 7.79
N SER A 145 -1.39 3.26 8.93
CA SER A 145 -2.05 3.07 10.23
C SER A 145 -3.50 3.59 10.28
N LEU A 146 -3.83 4.63 9.53
CA LEU A 146 -5.19 5.15 9.41
C LEU A 146 -5.93 4.59 8.19
N THR A 147 -5.34 4.70 7.00
CA THR A 147 -6.01 4.31 5.74
C THR A 147 -6.32 2.83 5.64
N GLU A 148 -5.50 1.98 6.24
CA GLU A 148 -5.72 0.53 6.29
C GLU A 148 -6.67 0.11 7.43
N SER A 149 -6.77 0.91 8.50
CA SER A 149 -7.50 0.51 9.70
C SER A 149 -8.92 1.05 9.76
N ILE A 150 -9.14 2.30 9.34
CA ILE A 150 -10.45 2.96 9.40
C ILE A 150 -11.54 2.18 8.66
N PRO A 151 -11.37 1.81 7.36
CA PRO A 151 -12.39 1.05 6.64
C PRO A 151 -12.65 -0.31 7.26
N ILE A 152 -11.60 -1.00 7.71
CA ILE A 152 -11.72 -2.34 8.28
C ILE A 152 -12.42 -2.30 9.64
N ALA A 153 -12.10 -1.36 10.51
CA ALA A 153 -12.81 -1.19 11.79
C ALA A 153 -14.30 -0.93 11.58
N ASN A 154 -14.63 -0.05 10.62
CA ASN A 154 -16.02 0.29 10.31
C ASN A 154 -16.78 -0.92 9.73
N LEU A 155 -16.24 -1.59 8.70
CA LEU A 155 -16.93 -2.66 7.98
C LEU A 155 -17.03 -3.97 8.78
N THR A 156 -16.04 -4.26 9.64
CA THR A 156 -16.06 -5.45 10.50
C THR A 156 -16.78 -5.22 11.83
N HIS A 157 -17.14 -3.99 12.14
CA HIS A 157 -17.61 -3.58 13.48
C HIS A 157 -16.71 -4.09 14.61
N THR A 158 -15.39 -4.13 14.35
CA THR A 158 -14.39 -4.69 15.25
C THR A 158 -13.32 -3.64 15.57
N ARG A 159 -12.86 -3.62 16.82
CA ARG A 159 -11.73 -2.79 17.24
C ARG A 159 -10.48 -3.12 16.44
N VAL A 160 -9.77 -2.11 15.93
CA VAL A 160 -8.45 -2.25 15.29
C VAL A 160 -7.41 -1.54 16.13
N VAL A 161 -6.34 -2.24 16.48
CA VAL A 161 -5.14 -1.69 17.12
C VAL A 161 -4.07 -1.55 16.04
N ALA A 162 -3.90 -0.33 15.52
CA ALA A 162 -2.85 -0.05 14.54
C ALA A 162 -1.54 0.26 15.28
N VAL A 163 -0.56 -0.61 15.11
CA VAL A 163 0.72 -0.57 15.84
C VAL A 163 1.66 0.42 15.18
N LEU A 164 2.09 1.45 15.89
CA LEU A 164 3.09 2.41 15.44
C LEU A 164 4.48 1.89 15.86
N TYR A 165 4.91 0.83 15.18
CA TYR A 165 6.16 0.12 15.48
C TYR A 165 7.38 0.97 15.18
N ARG A 166 8.51 0.67 15.81
CA ARG A 166 9.79 1.37 15.61
C ARG A 166 10.29 1.22 14.17
N LEU A 167 10.73 2.33 13.60
CA LEU A 167 11.10 2.45 12.19
C LEU A 167 12.60 2.32 11.96
N ALA A 168 12.96 1.79 10.80
CA ALA A 168 14.31 1.81 10.27
C ALA A 168 14.62 3.18 9.62
N PRO A 169 15.87 3.57 9.47
CA PRO A 169 17.10 2.85 9.85
C PRO A 169 17.47 2.94 11.33
N GLU A 170 16.76 3.78 12.12
CA GLU A 170 17.10 3.97 13.55
C GLU A 170 16.91 2.67 14.34
N HIS A 171 15.95 1.84 13.91
CA HIS A 171 15.62 0.57 14.54
C HIS A 171 15.39 -0.51 13.48
N PRO A 172 16.48 -1.11 12.95
CA PRO A 172 16.35 -2.19 11.95
C PRO A 172 15.73 -3.45 12.55
N PHE A 173 15.51 -4.47 11.71
CA PHE A 173 15.08 -5.79 12.14
C PHE A 173 15.94 -6.30 13.32
N PRO A 174 15.33 -6.86 14.38
CA PRO A 174 13.91 -7.22 14.49
C PRO A 174 13.03 -6.21 15.27
N ALA A 175 13.38 -4.92 15.37
CA ALA A 175 12.72 -3.98 16.27
C ALA A 175 11.20 -3.86 16.03
N ALA A 176 10.76 -3.72 14.78
CA ALA A 176 9.33 -3.66 14.43
C ALA A 176 8.60 -4.97 14.78
N LEU A 177 9.25 -6.10 14.55
CA LEU A 177 8.75 -7.43 14.90
C LEU A 177 8.57 -7.58 16.43
N ASP A 178 9.56 -7.15 17.20
CA ASP A 178 9.50 -7.22 18.66
C ASP A 178 8.34 -6.38 19.22
N ASP A 179 8.10 -5.20 18.63
CA ASP A 179 6.99 -4.33 19.00
C ASP A 179 5.64 -4.98 18.68
N ALA A 180 5.49 -5.56 17.50
CA ALA A 180 4.27 -6.28 17.10
C ALA A 180 3.99 -7.49 18.02
N ILE A 181 5.02 -8.26 18.35
CA ILE A 181 4.92 -9.38 19.30
C ILE A 181 4.55 -8.91 20.71
N ALA A 182 5.11 -7.78 21.17
CA ALA A 182 4.78 -7.22 22.48
C ALA A 182 3.29 -6.82 22.56
N VAL A 183 2.78 -6.15 21.52
CA VAL A 183 1.35 -5.79 21.42
C VAL A 183 0.48 -7.05 21.38
N TYR A 184 0.82 -8.04 20.57
CA TYR A 184 0.09 -9.30 20.50
C TYR A 184 0.00 -10.01 21.85
N ARG A 185 1.13 -10.15 22.56
CA ARG A 185 1.18 -10.75 23.92
C ARG A 185 0.32 -9.97 24.93
N GLU A 186 0.29 -8.65 24.84
CA GLU A 186 -0.55 -7.84 25.73
C GLU A 186 -2.03 -8.09 25.48
N LEU A 187 -2.42 -8.15 24.20
CA LEU A 187 -3.81 -8.41 23.79
C LEU A 187 -4.26 -9.84 24.17
N LEU A 188 -3.37 -10.83 24.19
CA LEU A 188 -3.67 -12.18 24.66
C LEU A 188 -4.09 -12.24 26.14
N LYS A 189 -3.81 -11.22 26.94
CA LYS A 189 -4.29 -11.15 28.33
C LYS A 189 -5.80 -10.88 28.40
N THR A 190 -6.38 -10.31 27.34
CA THR A 190 -7.80 -9.92 27.27
C THR A 190 -8.57 -10.72 26.24
N TYR A 191 -7.95 -11.05 25.11
CA TYR A 191 -8.59 -11.74 23.99
C TYR A 191 -8.05 -13.15 23.83
N LYS A 192 -8.92 -14.11 23.49
CA LYS A 192 -8.46 -15.43 23.08
C LYS A 192 -7.79 -15.35 21.71
N PRO A 193 -6.82 -16.23 21.40
CA PRO A 193 -6.17 -16.25 20.08
C PRO A 193 -7.15 -16.35 18.91
N ALA A 194 -8.23 -17.15 19.08
CA ALA A 194 -9.30 -17.30 18.09
C ALA A 194 -10.12 -16.02 17.84
N HIS A 195 -9.89 -14.98 18.61
CA HIS A 195 -10.56 -13.68 18.50
C HIS A 195 -9.60 -12.54 18.12
N ILE A 196 -8.38 -12.89 17.71
CA ILE A 196 -7.38 -11.91 17.24
C ILE A 196 -7.05 -12.25 15.78
N ALA A 197 -7.07 -11.27 14.90
CA ALA A 197 -6.46 -11.38 13.57
C ALA A 197 -5.40 -10.30 13.37
N ILE A 198 -4.40 -10.59 12.54
CA ILE A 198 -3.29 -9.67 12.24
C ILE A 198 -3.23 -9.44 10.75
N TYR A 199 -3.08 -8.19 10.34
CA TYR A 199 -2.97 -7.85 8.92
C TYR A 199 -2.11 -6.62 8.68
N GLY A 200 -1.65 -6.49 7.45
CA GLY A 200 -0.95 -5.29 7.02
C GLY A 200 -0.75 -5.24 5.52
N THR A 201 -0.28 -4.09 5.06
CA THR A 201 0.01 -3.79 3.66
C THR A 201 1.51 -3.54 3.48
N SER A 202 2.09 -3.96 2.34
CA SER A 202 3.48 -3.64 1.99
C SER A 202 4.47 -4.14 3.09
N ALA A 203 5.22 -3.24 3.70
CA ALA A 203 6.05 -3.56 4.87
C ALA A 203 5.26 -4.24 5.99
N GLY A 204 4.04 -3.77 6.25
CA GLY A 204 3.15 -4.39 7.25
C GLY A 204 2.69 -5.79 6.88
N ALA A 205 2.53 -6.09 5.59
CA ALA A 205 2.23 -7.45 5.11
C ALA A 205 3.41 -8.40 5.33
N ILE A 206 4.63 -7.92 5.10
CA ILE A 206 5.87 -8.63 5.38
C ILE A 206 5.95 -8.91 6.89
N LEU A 207 5.78 -7.86 7.70
CA LEU A 207 5.80 -7.95 9.16
C LEU A 207 4.71 -8.90 9.70
N THR A 208 3.54 -8.97 9.07
CA THR A 208 2.48 -9.93 9.42
C THR A 208 2.95 -11.37 9.26
N ALA A 209 3.65 -11.68 8.16
CA ALA A 209 4.22 -13.00 7.95
C ALA A 209 5.38 -13.31 8.90
N GLU A 210 6.25 -12.33 9.17
CA GLU A 210 7.32 -12.42 10.17
C GLU A 210 6.77 -12.71 11.57
N VAL A 211 5.70 -11.99 11.97
CA VAL A 211 5.02 -12.22 13.26
C VAL A 211 4.51 -13.67 13.36
N ALA A 212 3.82 -14.17 12.33
CA ALA A 212 3.28 -15.53 12.36
C ALA A 212 4.39 -16.59 12.50
N VAL A 213 5.50 -16.44 11.78
CA VAL A 213 6.67 -17.32 11.90
C VAL A 213 7.30 -17.19 13.29
N ARG A 214 7.47 -15.99 13.81
CA ARG A 214 8.05 -15.75 15.13
C ARG A 214 7.17 -16.30 16.24
N LEU A 215 5.86 -16.16 16.17
CA LEU A 215 4.93 -16.76 17.15
C LEU A 215 5.10 -18.27 17.21
N LYS A 216 5.23 -18.93 16.04
CA LYS A 216 5.49 -20.37 15.98
C LYS A 216 6.83 -20.75 16.62
N GLN A 217 7.91 -20.00 16.37
CA GLN A 217 9.21 -20.26 17.01
C GLN A 217 9.20 -20.06 18.54
N LEU A 218 8.32 -19.19 19.03
CA LEU A 218 8.19 -18.91 20.47
C LEU A 218 7.14 -19.80 21.16
N ASP A 219 6.58 -20.78 20.46
CA ASP A 219 5.47 -21.62 20.96
C ASP A 219 4.28 -20.79 21.49
N LEU A 220 4.07 -19.60 20.91
CA LEU A 220 2.93 -18.76 21.22
C LEU A 220 1.72 -19.17 20.38
N PRO A 221 0.49 -19.02 20.89
CA PRO A 221 -0.70 -19.33 20.12
C PRO A 221 -0.79 -18.43 18.89
N GLN A 222 -1.22 -19.01 17.77
CA GLN A 222 -1.43 -18.28 16.54
C GLN A 222 -2.76 -17.50 16.57
N PRO A 223 -2.88 -16.35 15.86
CA PRO A 223 -4.15 -15.66 15.71
C PRO A 223 -5.15 -16.47 14.87
N ALA A 224 -6.41 -16.05 14.85
CA ALA A 224 -7.47 -16.68 14.07
C ALA A 224 -7.25 -16.60 12.56
N ALA A 225 -6.65 -15.50 12.08
CA ALA A 225 -6.46 -15.24 10.66
C ALA A 225 -5.32 -14.22 10.41
N LEU A 226 -4.78 -14.25 9.21
CA LEU A 226 -3.79 -13.29 8.73
C LEU A 226 -4.29 -12.58 7.45
N GLY A 227 -3.93 -11.31 7.30
CA GLY A 227 -4.08 -10.55 6.06
C GLY A 227 -2.72 -10.08 5.54
N ILE A 228 -2.30 -10.56 4.37
CA ILE A 228 -1.01 -10.22 3.75
C ILE A 228 -1.30 -9.51 2.43
N PHE A 229 -1.29 -8.17 2.47
CA PHE A 229 -1.71 -7.35 1.35
C PHE A 229 -0.52 -6.69 0.68
N SER A 230 -0.20 -7.10 -0.56
CA SER A 230 0.97 -6.62 -1.32
C SER A 230 2.28 -6.76 -0.55
N GLY A 231 2.60 -7.96 -0.08
CA GLY A 231 3.83 -8.27 0.67
C GLY A 231 4.82 -9.11 -0.14
N LEU A 232 5.95 -9.36 0.45
CA LEU A 232 6.92 -10.36 -0.01
C LEU A 232 7.33 -11.28 1.14
N GLY A 233 7.96 -12.41 0.81
CA GLY A 233 8.48 -13.34 1.80
C GLY A 233 9.96 -13.66 1.63
N ASP A 234 10.68 -12.86 0.83
CA ASP A 234 12.09 -13.07 0.52
C ASP A 234 12.79 -11.73 0.25
N PHE A 235 13.75 -11.38 1.10
CA PHE A 235 14.59 -10.21 0.93
C PHE A 235 15.86 -10.48 0.11
N SER A 236 16.13 -11.73 -0.24
CA SER A 236 17.35 -12.12 -0.97
C SER A 236 17.19 -12.10 -2.49
N LEU A 237 15.95 -12.17 -3.00
CA LEU A 237 15.65 -12.27 -4.43
C LEU A 237 14.51 -11.34 -4.83
N ALA A 238 14.68 -10.68 -5.99
CA ALA A 238 13.63 -9.93 -6.64
C ALA A 238 12.81 -10.83 -7.60
N GLY A 239 11.52 -10.53 -7.71
CA GLY A 239 10.66 -11.16 -8.70
C GLY A 239 10.43 -10.27 -9.93
N ASP A 240 9.83 -10.82 -10.99
CA ASP A 240 9.56 -10.11 -12.25
C ASP A 240 8.78 -8.80 -12.06
N SER A 241 7.80 -8.78 -11.14
CA SER A 241 7.00 -7.58 -10.92
C SER A 241 7.82 -6.41 -10.39
N GLN A 242 8.86 -6.67 -9.59
CA GLN A 242 9.78 -5.64 -9.14
C GLN A 242 10.59 -5.07 -10.32
N ALA A 243 11.07 -5.92 -11.21
CA ALA A 243 11.79 -5.49 -12.41
C ALA A 243 10.91 -4.70 -13.38
N ILE A 244 9.61 -5.02 -13.47
CA ILE A 244 8.68 -4.42 -14.43
C ILE A 244 8.01 -3.17 -13.87
N TYR A 245 7.57 -3.19 -12.62
CA TYR A 245 6.68 -2.16 -12.05
C TYR A 245 7.32 -1.27 -11.00
N ALA A 246 8.52 -1.60 -10.50
CA ALA A 246 9.22 -0.75 -9.54
C ALA A 246 9.87 0.47 -10.23
N LEU A 247 9.05 1.23 -10.95
CA LEU A 247 9.42 2.43 -11.67
C LEU A 247 8.60 3.62 -11.19
N ASN A 248 9.26 4.77 -11.11
CA ASN A 248 8.56 6.01 -10.78
C ASN A 248 7.41 6.27 -11.78
N GLY A 249 6.25 6.59 -11.26
CA GLY A 249 5.03 6.80 -12.05
C GLY A 249 4.25 5.52 -12.41
N LEU A 250 4.74 4.34 -12.04
CA LEU A 250 3.97 3.09 -12.11
C LEU A 250 3.53 2.65 -10.73
N SER A 251 4.41 1.99 -9.97
CA SER A 251 4.06 1.46 -8.65
C SER A 251 5.06 1.87 -7.56
N GLY A 252 5.83 2.92 -7.81
CA GLY A 252 6.91 3.38 -6.95
C GLY A 252 8.27 2.78 -7.31
N HIS A 253 9.34 3.43 -6.84
CA HIS A 253 10.70 2.98 -7.10
C HIS A 253 11.14 2.02 -6.00
N LEU A 254 11.64 0.85 -6.41
CA LEU A 254 12.28 -0.11 -5.52
C LEU A 254 13.45 -0.74 -6.27
N ASP A 255 14.66 -0.56 -5.77
CA ASP A 255 15.83 -1.20 -6.38
C ASP A 255 15.75 -2.72 -6.19
N PRO A 256 16.09 -3.51 -7.22
CA PRO A 256 16.23 -4.95 -7.09
C PRO A 256 17.26 -5.33 -6.01
N PRO A 257 17.01 -6.35 -5.18
CA PRO A 257 17.91 -6.74 -4.08
C PRO A 257 19.32 -7.13 -4.53
N ASP A 258 19.49 -7.64 -5.74
CA ASP A 258 20.75 -8.11 -6.32
C ASP A 258 21.66 -6.98 -6.83
N THR A 259 21.17 -5.74 -6.91
CA THR A 259 21.92 -4.59 -7.43
C THR A 259 22.67 -3.82 -6.35
N ARG A 260 22.42 -4.07 -5.08
CA ARG A 260 23.11 -3.43 -3.93
C ARG A 260 23.57 -4.46 -2.91
N PRO A 261 24.68 -4.21 -2.18
CA PRO A 261 24.95 -4.91 -0.94
C PRO A 261 23.73 -4.76 -0.01
N HIS A 262 23.38 -5.81 0.73
CA HIS A 262 22.14 -5.97 1.50
C HIS A 262 21.95 -4.99 2.67
N ASP A 263 22.31 -3.73 2.49
CA ASP A 263 22.03 -2.66 3.46
C ASP A 263 20.66 -2.07 3.21
N SER A 264 19.61 -2.92 3.17
CA SER A 264 18.29 -2.32 3.32
C SER A 264 18.22 -1.74 4.73
N GLU A 265 17.67 -0.53 4.83
CA GLU A 265 17.51 0.16 6.11
C GLU A 265 16.82 -0.75 7.16
N TYR A 266 15.94 -1.65 6.71
CA TYR A 266 15.19 -2.58 7.57
C TYR A 266 15.97 -3.84 7.93
N THR A 267 16.59 -4.53 6.97
CA THR A 267 17.26 -5.82 7.24
C THR A 267 18.50 -5.69 8.10
N GLY A 268 19.13 -4.51 8.09
CA GLY A 268 20.38 -4.26 8.79
C GLY A 268 21.45 -5.28 8.40
N SER A 269 22.13 -5.85 9.39
CA SER A 269 23.14 -6.91 9.19
C SER A 269 22.58 -8.34 9.20
N THR A 270 21.26 -8.52 9.24
CA THR A 270 20.64 -9.85 9.27
C THR A 270 20.76 -10.54 7.92
N ASP A 271 21.03 -11.83 7.91
CA ASP A 271 21.03 -12.63 6.66
C ASP A 271 19.67 -12.48 5.96
N PRO A 272 19.63 -12.03 4.71
CA PRO A 272 18.40 -11.91 3.96
C PRO A 272 17.58 -13.21 3.84
N ARG A 273 18.19 -14.36 4.13
CA ARG A 273 17.55 -15.68 4.18
C ARG A 273 17.20 -16.14 5.58
N ASP A 274 17.36 -15.29 6.59
CA ASP A 274 16.82 -15.61 7.92
C ASP A 274 15.34 -15.98 7.81
N PRO A 275 14.91 -17.13 8.34
CA PRO A 275 13.54 -17.63 8.11
C PRO A 275 12.45 -16.76 8.76
N VAL A 276 12.78 -15.89 9.71
CA VAL A 276 11.81 -14.93 10.23
C VAL A 276 11.72 -13.71 9.36
N LEU A 277 12.86 -13.13 8.99
CA LEU A 277 12.95 -11.99 8.08
C LEU A 277 12.39 -12.31 6.69
N SER A 278 12.65 -13.51 6.21
CA SER A 278 12.20 -14.02 4.91
C SER A 278 11.40 -15.32 5.07
N PRO A 279 10.08 -15.21 5.34
CA PRO A 279 9.21 -16.36 5.61
C PRO A 279 9.18 -17.45 4.55
N LEU A 280 9.61 -17.19 3.32
CA LEU A 280 9.78 -18.25 2.29
C LEU A 280 10.77 -19.35 2.69
N TYR A 281 11.69 -19.08 3.62
CA TYR A 281 12.66 -20.04 4.15
C TYR A 281 12.21 -20.69 5.47
N ALA A 282 11.01 -20.32 5.98
CA ALA A 282 10.46 -20.86 7.22
C ALA A 282 9.61 -22.12 7.00
N ASP A 283 9.35 -22.83 8.08
CA ASP A 283 8.29 -23.84 8.13
C ASP A 283 6.92 -23.17 8.31
N LEU A 284 6.13 -23.12 7.24
CA LEU A 284 4.81 -22.48 7.18
C LEU A 284 3.65 -23.43 7.56
N HIS A 285 3.91 -24.71 7.90
CA HIS A 285 2.85 -25.63 8.30
C HIS A 285 2.14 -25.16 9.56
N GLY A 286 0.82 -25.24 9.57
CA GLY A 286 0.00 -24.88 10.73
C GLY A 286 -0.14 -23.37 10.97
N LEU A 287 0.28 -22.52 10.05
CA LEU A 287 -0.02 -21.10 10.10
C LEU A 287 -1.53 -20.86 9.86
N PRO A 288 -2.09 -19.75 10.38
CA PRO A 288 -3.51 -19.46 10.29
C PRO A 288 -4.05 -19.36 8.87
N PRO A 289 -5.37 -19.47 8.67
CA PRO A 289 -6.02 -19.04 7.42
C PRO A 289 -5.56 -17.63 7.01
N THR A 290 -5.17 -17.48 5.76
CA THR A 290 -4.52 -16.24 5.28
C THR A 290 -5.17 -15.73 4.01
N LEU A 291 -5.56 -14.45 4.01
CA LEU A 291 -5.95 -13.72 2.80
C LEU A 291 -4.74 -12.97 2.24
N PHE A 292 -4.40 -13.27 0.99
CA PHE A 292 -3.47 -12.51 0.18
C PHE A 292 -4.25 -11.62 -0.79
N LEU A 293 -3.85 -10.35 -0.91
CA LEU A 293 -4.44 -9.42 -1.86
C LEU A 293 -3.33 -8.59 -2.51
N THR A 294 -3.42 -8.40 -3.83
CA THR A 294 -2.47 -7.62 -4.63
C THR A 294 -3.13 -7.16 -5.93
N SER A 295 -2.36 -6.60 -6.85
CA SER A 295 -2.86 -6.12 -8.13
C SER A 295 -1.90 -6.35 -9.29
N GLY A 296 -2.41 -6.20 -10.52
CA GLY A 296 -1.68 -6.56 -11.75
C GLY A 296 -0.48 -5.67 -12.07
N ARG A 297 -0.42 -4.45 -11.54
CA ARG A 297 0.74 -3.54 -11.68
C ARG A 297 1.45 -3.28 -10.35
N ASP A 298 1.24 -4.15 -9.38
CA ASP A 298 1.92 -4.06 -8.09
C ASP A 298 3.38 -4.54 -8.20
N LEU A 299 4.31 -3.71 -7.73
CA LEU A 299 5.73 -4.08 -7.70
C LEU A 299 6.00 -5.32 -6.82
N LEU A 300 5.14 -5.61 -5.82
CA LEU A 300 5.27 -6.79 -4.94
C LEU A 300 4.37 -7.97 -5.36
N LEU A 301 3.74 -7.94 -6.54
CA LEU A 301 2.91 -9.04 -7.03
C LEU A 301 3.65 -10.39 -7.04
N SER A 302 4.90 -10.42 -7.53
CA SER A 302 5.72 -11.65 -7.51
C SER A 302 5.97 -12.15 -6.09
N GLY A 303 6.33 -11.26 -5.17
CA GLY A 303 6.56 -11.60 -3.76
C GLY A 303 5.30 -12.18 -3.10
N THR A 304 4.16 -11.52 -3.31
CA THR A 304 2.86 -11.96 -2.79
C THR A 304 2.47 -13.34 -3.34
N THR A 305 2.63 -13.57 -4.65
CA THR A 305 2.27 -14.86 -5.27
C THR A 305 3.21 -15.99 -4.87
N LEU A 306 4.50 -15.70 -4.69
CA LEU A 306 5.48 -16.69 -4.20
C LEU A 306 5.17 -17.11 -2.78
N LEU A 307 4.87 -16.17 -1.90
CA LEU A 307 4.52 -16.44 -0.50
C LEU A 307 3.18 -17.20 -0.41
N HIS A 308 2.14 -16.77 -1.14
CA HIS A 308 0.87 -17.50 -1.24
C HIS A 308 1.08 -18.96 -1.65
N ARG A 309 1.87 -19.22 -2.71
CA ARG A 309 2.18 -20.60 -3.13
C ARG A 309 2.94 -21.39 -2.07
N ALA A 310 3.79 -20.75 -1.28
CA ALA A 310 4.48 -21.40 -0.18
C ALA A 310 3.50 -21.83 0.93
N PHE A 311 2.51 -20.98 1.26
CA PHE A 311 1.43 -21.37 2.18
C PHE A 311 0.63 -22.57 1.66
N LEU A 312 0.27 -22.59 0.37
CA LEU A 312 -0.41 -23.75 -0.23
C LEU A 312 0.43 -25.03 -0.18
N ARG A 313 1.74 -24.95 -0.44
CA ARG A 313 2.65 -26.12 -0.32
C ARG A 313 2.75 -26.64 1.12
N ALA A 314 2.55 -25.76 2.10
CA ALA A 314 2.47 -26.10 3.52
C ALA A 314 1.06 -26.57 3.95
N ASN A 315 0.16 -26.88 3.01
CA ASN A 315 -1.24 -27.24 3.25
C ASN A 315 -2.02 -26.17 4.05
N GLY A 316 -1.62 -24.91 3.95
CA GLY A 316 -2.31 -23.78 4.57
C GLY A 316 -3.61 -23.42 3.85
N ASP A 317 -4.62 -22.95 4.60
CA ASP A 317 -5.81 -22.30 4.05
C ASP A 317 -5.42 -20.89 3.60
N ALA A 318 -5.14 -20.72 2.30
CA ALA A 318 -4.65 -19.48 1.71
C ALA A 318 -5.48 -19.08 0.49
N ARG A 319 -6.08 -17.88 0.56
CA ARG A 319 -6.85 -17.28 -0.54
C ARG A 319 -6.05 -16.16 -1.16
N LEU A 320 -6.03 -16.07 -2.48
CA LEU A 320 -5.40 -14.96 -3.22
C LEU A 320 -6.45 -14.22 -4.05
N ILE A 321 -6.45 -12.89 -3.95
CA ILE A 321 -7.23 -11.98 -4.80
C ILE A 321 -6.26 -11.04 -5.50
N VAL A 322 -6.39 -10.94 -6.83
CA VAL A 322 -5.56 -10.06 -7.67
C VAL A 322 -6.48 -9.11 -8.43
N PHE A 323 -6.35 -7.81 -8.17
CA PHE A 323 -7.08 -6.78 -8.90
C PHE A 323 -6.37 -6.45 -10.21
N GLU A 324 -7.15 -6.15 -11.26
CA GLU A 324 -6.60 -5.81 -12.58
C GLU A 324 -5.93 -4.44 -12.56
N ALA A 325 -4.70 -4.38 -13.10
CA ALA A 325 -3.98 -3.17 -13.51
C ALA A 325 -3.78 -2.05 -12.47
N LEU A 326 -4.21 -2.22 -11.24
CA LEU A 326 -4.00 -1.24 -10.18
C LEU A 326 -2.56 -1.30 -9.66
N THR A 327 -2.10 -0.22 -9.06
CA THR A 327 -0.75 -0.09 -8.51
C THR A 327 -0.67 -0.62 -7.08
N HIS A 328 0.52 -0.60 -6.51
CA HIS A 328 0.80 -1.02 -5.14
C HIS A 328 -0.12 -0.32 -4.13
N ALA A 329 -0.73 -1.09 -3.23
CA ALA A 329 -1.55 -0.59 -2.13
C ALA A 329 -2.68 0.38 -2.56
N PHE A 330 -3.29 0.15 -3.74
CA PHE A 330 -4.32 1.03 -4.32
C PHE A 330 -5.50 1.27 -3.36
N TRP A 331 -5.79 0.34 -2.47
CA TRP A 331 -6.85 0.46 -1.47
C TRP A 331 -6.62 1.58 -0.45
N ASN A 332 -5.44 2.18 -0.38
CA ASN A 332 -5.21 3.38 0.43
C ASN A 332 -5.87 4.65 -0.15
N ASP A 333 -6.37 4.59 -1.40
CA ASP A 333 -7.23 5.64 -1.97
C ASP A 333 -8.71 5.24 -1.83
N VAL A 334 -9.35 5.78 -0.79
CA VAL A 334 -10.77 5.53 -0.47
C VAL A 334 -11.75 5.96 -1.56
N ASN A 335 -11.32 6.77 -2.52
CA ASN A 335 -12.18 7.26 -3.62
C ASN A 335 -12.31 6.27 -4.79
N LEU A 336 -11.54 5.18 -4.78
CA LEU A 336 -11.62 4.16 -5.82
C LEU A 336 -12.73 3.15 -5.51
N PRO A 337 -13.64 2.84 -6.45
CA PRO A 337 -14.59 1.74 -6.28
C PRO A 337 -13.91 0.41 -5.97
N GLU A 338 -12.76 0.14 -6.59
CA GLU A 338 -11.98 -1.07 -6.35
C GLU A 338 -11.42 -1.14 -4.92
N SER A 339 -11.16 0.01 -4.28
CA SER A 339 -10.76 0.04 -2.86
C SER A 339 -11.90 -0.42 -1.95
N HIS A 340 -13.13 0.01 -2.23
CA HIS A 340 -14.31 -0.44 -1.49
C HIS A 340 -14.56 -1.95 -1.67
N GLU A 341 -14.34 -2.47 -2.88
CA GLU A 341 -14.41 -3.91 -3.13
C GLU A 341 -13.32 -4.67 -2.35
N ALA A 342 -12.10 -4.17 -2.35
CA ALA A 342 -10.99 -4.75 -1.60
C ALA A 342 -11.27 -4.78 -0.08
N TYR A 343 -11.77 -3.67 0.48
CA TYR A 343 -12.18 -3.63 1.89
C TYR A 343 -13.29 -4.62 2.20
N GLY A 344 -14.25 -4.82 1.29
CA GLY A 344 -15.30 -5.83 1.43
C GLY A 344 -14.69 -7.23 1.57
N TYR A 345 -13.79 -7.63 0.70
CA TYR A 345 -13.11 -8.93 0.79
C TYR A 345 -12.30 -9.10 2.07
N MET A 346 -11.58 -8.06 2.50
CA MET A 346 -10.82 -8.08 3.76
C MET A 346 -11.76 -8.24 4.97
N ALA A 347 -12.81 -7.43 5.03
CA ALA A 347 -13.78 -7.45 6.13
C ALA A 347 -14.53 -8.78 6.22
N ASP A 348 -15.01 -9.31 5.10
CA ASP A 348 -15.70 -10.61 5.03
C ASP A 348 -14.79 -11.76 5.49
N PHE A 349 -13.52 -11.72 5.08
CA PHE A 349 -12.54 -12.72 5.49
C PHE A 349 -12.32 -12.70 7.01
N PHE A 350 -12.05 -11.53 7.60
CA PHE A 350 -11.83 -11.41 9.04
C PHE A 350 -13.09 -11.77 9.83
N SER A 351 -14.26 -11.27 9.43
CA SER A 351 -15.52 -11.58 10.10
C SER A 351 -15.82 -13.08 10.09
N THR A 352 -15.50 -13.77 8.98
CA THR A 352 -15.69 -15.23 8.88
C THR A 352 -14.79 -16.01 9.83
N HIS A 353 -13.55 -15.55 10.07
CA HIS A 353 -12.57 -16.32 10.85
C HIS A 353 -12.55 -15.96 12.34
N LEU A 354 -12.94 -14.73 12.70
CA LEU A 354 -13.05 -14.30 14.10
C LEU A 354 -14.30 -14.82 14.82
N ASN A 355 -15.27 -15.36 14.10
CA ASN A 355 -16.56 -15.84 14.65
C ASN A 355 -16.69 -17.37 14.68
N ARG A 356 -15.58 -18.07 14.53
CA ARG A 356 -15.55 -19.56 14.56
C ARG A 356 -15.29 -20.13 15.94
#